data_19f0362baa0065959f9f80bac865f21a
#
_entry.id   19f0362baa0065959f9f80bac865f21a
#
_cell.length_a   1.000
_cell.length_b   1.000
_cell.length_c   1.000
_cell.angle_alpha   90.00
_cell.angle_beta   90.00
_cell.angle_gamma   90.00
#
_symmetry.space_group_name_H-M   'P 1'
#
loop_
_entity.id
_entity.type
_entity.pdbx_description
1 polymer ?
#
loop_
_entity_poly.entity_id
_entity_poly.type
_entity_poly.pdbx_seq_one_letter_code
_entity_poly.pdbx_strand_id
1 'polypeptide(L)'
;MLGAASVLALLALSSASPARETGMPIGAGKTRPEVKITSPLGGWTVGRMMNVEGTISDQTVDPVVVSVNGDRYLIRAASGHFARQLPAASGKNVVTVMAANQGGTAQAQVTTYAQIPPVPLKAVLTSDTDGVYTDLHIYEPTKESVDAQGKLTLEKMAHVYWAQTESPTGGTFFLNEQGGDFDKPGYGPYLYVHRAPPQGVFLIATNYWPSGDKAHTVGMLNLTLFEGTPQEVRRAVRIPLATPGTTRVLAWVNVLGPGRAAVYVPGQDVVPGAPWPTNLDELANKLAKKGSD
;
A
#
# COMPACT_ATOMS: atom_id res chain seq x y z
N MET A 1 -71.24 13.62 2.88
CA MET A 1 -70.56 12.30 2.74
C MET A 1 -69.31 12.51 1.96
N LEU A 2 -68.19 12.66 2.66
CA LEU A 2 -66.86 12.79 2.06
C LEU A 2 -66.14 11.44 2.16
N GLY A 3 -65.86 10.82 1.01
CA GLY A 3 -65.03 9.62 0.94
C GLY A 3 -63.56 9.93 0.96
N ALA A 4 -62.84 9.42 1.96
CA ALA A 4 -61.41 9.49 2.05
C ALA A 4 -60.79 8.36 1.21
N ALA A 5 -60.04 8.71 0.16
CA ALA A 5 -59.22 7.79 -0.60
C ALA A 5 -57.84 7.66 0.05
N SER A 6 -57.56 6.49 0.62
CA SER A 6 -56.23 6.15 1.15
C SER A 6 -55.32 5.75 -0.02
N VAL A 7 -54.29 6.57 -0.24
CA VAL A 7 -53.20 6.25 -1.16
C VAL A 7 -52.17 5.42 -0.41
N LEU A 8 -52.06 4.14 -0.72
CA LEU A 8 -51.00 3.25 -0.27
C LEU A 8 -49.76 3.52 -1.11
N ALA A 9 -48.77 4.19 -0.55
CA ALA A 9 -47.45 4.34 -1.16
C ALA A 9 -46.65 3.05 -0.97
N LEU A 10 -46.46 2.27 -2.02
CA LEU A 10 -45.53 1.16 -2.06
C LEU A 10 -44.12 1.74 -2.10
N LEU A 11 -43.38 1.69 -0.97
CA LEU A 11 -41.94 1.89 -0.93
C LEU A 11 -41.29 0.67 -1.55
N ALA A 12 -40.87 0.79 -2.82
CA ALA A 12 -39.97 -0.15 -3.45
C ALA A 12 -38.57 0.04 -2.81
N LEU A 13 -38.21 -0.85 -1.88
CA LEU A 13 -36.86 -1.02 -1.43
C LEU A 13 -36.06 -1.56 -2.61
N SER A 14 -35.46 -0.67 -3.39
CA SER A 14 -34.42 -1.06 -4.34
C SER A 14 -33.23 -1.56 -3.52
N SER A 15 -33.05 -2.88 -3.44
CA SER A 15 -31.83 -3.51 -3.01
C SER A 15 -30.74 -3.11 -4.02
N ALA A 16 -30.03 -2.02 -3.76
CA ALA A 16 -28.84 -1.69 -4.50
C ALA A 16 -27.87 -2.87 -4.33
N SER A 17 -27.68 -3.66 -5.38
CA SER A 17 -26.57 -4.60 -5.44
C SER A 17 -25.30 -3.81 -5.16
N PRO A 18 -24.46 -4.25 -4.22
CA PRO A 18 -23.20 -3.56 -3.95
C PRO A 18 -22.45 -3.45 -5.27
N ALA A 19 -22.08 -2.22 -5.63
CA ALA A 19 -21.33 -1.96 -6.84
C ALA A 19 -20.08 -2.87 -6.83
N ARG A 20 -19.95 -3.67 -7.89
CA ARG A 20 -18.81 -4.58 -8.06
C ARG A 20 -17.56 -3.72 -8.11
N GLU A 21 -16.68 -3.81 -7.12
CA GLU A 21 -15.41 -3.11 -7.16
C GLU A 21 -14.63 -3.56 -8.39
N THR A 22 -14.28 -2.61 -9.25
CA THR A 22 -13.49 -2.85 -10.46
C THR A 22 -12.15 -3.45 -10.05
N GLY A 23 -11.77 -4.61 -10.62
CA GLY A 23 -10.49 -5.27 -10.32
C GLY A 23 -10.52 -6.28 -9.18
N MET A 24 -11.68 -6.71 -8.70
CA MET A 24 -11.76 -7.83 -7.77
C MET A 24 -11.62 -9.16 -8.54
N PRO A 25 -10.65 -10.03 -8.20
CA PRO A 25 -10.51 -11.35 -8.79
C PRO A 25 -11.76 -12.21 -8.52
N ILE A 26 -12.16 -13.00 -9.53
CA ILE A 26 -13.39 -13.80 -9.46
C ILE A 26 -13.03 -15.27 -9.69
N GLY A 27 -13.30 -16.11 -8.70
CA GLY A 27 -13.22 -17.57 -8.83
C GLY A 27 -14.29 -18.15 -9.75
N ALA A 28 -14.10 -19.39 -10.16
CA ALA A 28 -14.97 -20.10 -11.10
C ALA A 28 -16.19 -20.79 -10.45
N GLY A 29 -16.23 -20.90 -9.12
CA GLY A 29 -17.32 -21.55 -8.39
C GLY A 29 -18.66 -20.84 -8.56
N LYS A 30 -19.73 -21.62 -8.68
CA LYS A 30 -21.11 -21.12 -8.87
C LYS A 30 -21.86 -20.92 -7.56
N THR A 31 -21.43 -21.55 -6.48
CA THR A 31 -21.96 -21.31 -5.13
C THR A 31 -21.18 -20.18 -4.48
N ARG A 32 -21.88 -19.24 -3.84
CA ARG A 32 -21.26 -18.15 -3.11
C ARG A 32 -20.18 -18.69 -2.17
N PRO A 33 -18.94 -18.15 -2.16
CA PRO A 33 -17.89 -18.66 -1.30
C PRO A 33 -18.19 -18.38 0.18
N GLU A 34 -17.56 -19.14 1.06
CA GLU A 34 -17.46 -18.83 2.48
C GLU A 34 -16.03 -18.40 2.79
N VAL A 35 -15.85 -17.38 3.63
CA VAL A 35 -14.57 -16.86 4.06
C VAL A 35 -14.47 -17.01 5.57
N LYS A 36 -13.37 -17.60 6.05
CA LYS A 36 -13.06 -17.72 7.48
C LYS A 36 -11.67 -17.17 7.75
N ILE A 37 -11.56 -16.21 8.66
CA ILE A 37 -10.27 -15.71 9.18
C ILE A 37 -9.88 -16.62 10.35
N THR A 38 -8.67 -17.17 10.31
CA THR A 38 -8.08 -18.01 11.37
C THR A 38 -7.00 -17.27 12.15
N SER A 39 -6.44 -16.20 11.57
CA SER A 39 -5.53 -15.25 12.22
C SER A 39 -5.69 -13.86 11.59
N PRO A 40 -5.69 -12.77 12.38
CA PRO A 40 -5.80 -12.76 13.83
C PRO A 40 -7.21 -13.16 14.28
N LEU A 41 -7.32 -13.73 15.50
CA LEU A 41 -8.62 -14.04 16.12
C LEU A 41 -9.17 -12.89 16.97
N GLY A 42 -8.61 -11.69 16.82
CA GLY A 42 -8.82 -10.55 17.71
C GLY A 42 -7.71 -10.43 18.75
N GLY A 43 -7.98 -9.63 19.82
CA GLY A 43 -7.00 -9.42 20.89
C GLY A 43 -5.88 -8.43 20.50
N TRP A 44 -4.66 -8.67 20.98
CA TRP A 44 -3.54 -7.76 20.90
C TRP A 44 -2.34 -8.35 20.16
N THR A 45 -1.64 -7.52 19.42
CA THR A 45 -0.31 -7.82 18.85
C THR A 45 0.70 -6.75 19.26
N VAL A 46 1.97 -7.10 19.29
CA VAL A 46 3.09 -6.18 19.54
C VAL A 46 3.98 -6.01 18.31
N GLY A 47 3.65 -6.71 17.23
CA GLY A 47 4.38 -6.64 15.96
C GLY A 47 3.82 -5.56 15.03
N ARG A 48 4.70 -4.92 14.27
CA ARG A 48 4.31 -3.99 13.18
C ARG A 48 3.78 -4.72 11.97
N MET A 49 4.12 -5.98 11.82
CA MET A 49 3.52 -6.89 10.85
C MET A 49 2.64 -7.90 11.60
N MET A 50 1.43 -8.14 11.11
CA MET A 50 0.52 -9.13 11.68
C MET A 50 0.21 -10.22 10.66
N ASN A 51 0.15 -11.46 11.11
CA ASN A 51 -0.29 -12.57 10.27
C ASN A 51 -1.79 -12.46 10.00
N VAL A 52 -2.15 -12.48 8.72
CA VAL A 52 -3.54 -12.59 8.25
C VAL A 52 -3.65 -13.92 7.50
N GLU A 53 -4.42 -14.84 8.08
CA GLU A 53 -4.57 -16.21 7.59
C GLU A 53 -6.03 -16.61 7.58
N GLY A 54 -6.38 -17.52 6.68
CA GLY A 54 -7.73 -18.04 6.65
C GLY A 54 -7.98 -19.04 5.54
N THR A 55 -9.27 -19.34 5.36
CA THR A 55 -9.74 -20.28 4.35
C THR A 55 -10.90 -19.71 3.54
N ILE A 56 -11.01 -20.21 2.31
CA ILE A 56 -12.10 -19.93 1.39
C ILE A 56 -12.64 -21.27 0.91
N SER A 57 -13.96 -21.44 0.90
CA SER A 57 -14.58 -22.69 0.45
C SER A 57 -14.40 -22.96 -1.04
N ASP A 58 -14.28 -21.91 -1.86
CA ASP A 58 -14.01 -22.01 -3.29
C ASP A 58 -12.50 -21.94 -3.57
N GLN A 59 -11.89 -23.08 -3.90
CA GLN A 59 -10.45 -23.19 -4.18
C GLN A 59 -9.98 -22.52 -5.46
N THR A 60 -10.90 -22.03 -6.29
CA THR A 60 -10.59 -21.31 -7.53
C THR A 60 -10.44 -19.79 -7.33
N VAL A 61 -10.71 -19.29 -6.13
CA VAL A 61 -10.49 -17.88 -5.79
C VAL A 61 -9.03 -17.65 -5.47
N ASP A 62 -8.32 -16.95 -6.36
CA ASP A 62 -6.93 -16.54 -6.20
C ASP A 62 -6.66 -15.29 -7.05
N PRO A 63 -6.18 -14.18 -6.45
CA PRO A 63 -6.00 -13.93 -5.02
C PRO A 63 -7.30 -13.58 -4.28
N VAL A 64 -7.21 -13.54 -2.94
CA VAL A 64 -8.21 -12.89 -2.08
C VAL A 64 -7.85 -11.41 -1.91
N VAL A 65 -8.86 -10.59 -1.65
CA VAL A 65 -8.69 -9.19 -1.29
C VAL A 65 -8.75 -9.05 0.23
N VAL A 66 -7.72 -8.48 0.82
CA VAL A 66 -7.69 -8.13 2.24
C VAL A 66 -7.61 -6.62 2.40
N SER A 67 -8.38 -6.09 3.32
CA SER A 67 -8.28 -4.69 3.73
C SER A 67 -7.88 -4.60 5.19
N VAL A 68 -6.92 -3.74 5.50
CA VAL A 68 -6.54 -3.37 6.86
C VAL A 68 -6.71 -1.86 7.01
N ASN A 69 -7.69 -1.45 7.81
CA ASN A 69 -8.04 -0.03 8.01
C ASN A 69 -8.28 0.76 6.70
N GLY A 70 -8.77 0.08 5.65
CA GLY A 70 -9.02 0.68 4.33
C GLY A 70 -7.87 0.49 3.33
N ASP A 71 -6.65 0.22 3.76
CA ASP A 71 -5.55 -0.16 2.87
C ASP A 71 -5.83 -1.55 2.29
N ARG A 72 -5.72 -1.68 0.96
CA ARG A 72 -6.08 -2.89 0.23
C ARG A 72 -4.84 -3.69 -0.17
N TYR A 73 -4.92 -5.00 0.04
CA TYR A 73 -3.89 -5.98 -0.27
C TYR A 73 -4.46 -7.13 -1.07
N LEU A 74 -3.71 -7.63 -2.03
CA LEU A 74 -3.97 -8.91 -2.69
C LEU A 74 -3.11 -9.99 -2.03
N ILE A 75 -3.70 -11.13 -1.72
CA ILE A 75 -3.00 -12.26 -1.11
C ILE A 75 -3.31 -13.51 -1.91
N ARG A 76 -2.27 -14.24 -2.31
CA ARG A 76 -2.43 -15.56 -2.95
C ARG A 76 -3.23 -16.50 -2.06
N ALA A 77 -4.12 -17.25 -2.68
CA ALA A 77 -4.86 -18.32 -2.04
C ALA A 77 -4.55 -19.64 -2.73
N ALA A 78 -3.83 -20.53 -2.05
CA ALA A 78 -3.49 -21.85 -2.58
C ALA A 78 -4.46 -22.89 -2.02
N SER A 79 -5.21 -23.57 -2.90
CA SER A 79 -6.19 -24.59 -2.50
C SER A 79 -7.16 -24.10 -1.42
N GLY A 80 -7.62 -22.86 -1.55
CA GLY A 80 -8.54 -22.25 -0.59
C GLY A 80 -7.92 -21.77 0.72
N HIS A 81 -6.58 -21.77 0.86
CA HIS A 81 -5.87 -21.24 2.02
C HIS A 81 -5.11 -19.98 1.64
N PHE A 82 -5.16 -18.95 2.46
CA PHE A 82 -4.37 -17.75 2.34
C PHE A 82 -3.63 -17.43 3.65
N ALA A 83 -2.41 -16.94 3.52
CA ALA A 83 -1.60 -16.47 4.63
C ALA A 83 -0.63 -15.39 4.16
N ARG A 84 -0.58 -14.26 4.87
CA ARG A 84 0.39 -13.18 4.62
C ARG A 84 0.58 -12.31 5.85
N GLN A 85 1.79 -11.82 6.04
CA GLN A 85 2.05 -10.74 6.98
C GLN A 85 1.66 -9.41 6.36
N LEU A 86 0.82 -8.64 7.07
CA LEU A 86 0.35 -7.31 6.65
C LEU A 86 0.73 -6.25 7.67
N PRO A 87 1.00 -5.01 7.24
CA PRO A 87 1.30 -3.90 8.13
C PRO A 87 0.14 -3.60 9.09
N ALA A 88 0.46 -3.53 10.38
CA ALA A 88 -0.46 -3.06 11.41
C ALA A 88 -0.27 -1.55 11.65
N ALA A 89 -1.37 -0.85 11.87
CA ALA A 89 -1.35 0.50 12.44
C ALA A 89 -1.29 0.46 13.96
N SER A 90 -0.77 1.50 14.58
CA SER A 90 -0.85 1.66 16.04
C SER A 90 -2.32 1.69 16.50
N GLY A 91 -2.65 0.97 17.57
CA GLY A 91 -4.00 0.89 18.09
C GLY A 91 -4.90 -0.08 17.32
N LYS A 92 -6.12 0.34 17.00
CA LYS A 92 -7.16 -0.50 16.38
C LYS A 92 -6.84 -0.85 14.94
N ASN A 93 -6.96 -2.13 14.60
CA ASN A 93 -6.86 -2.64 13.24
C ASN A 93 -8.14 -3.43 12.89
N VAL A 94 -8.81 -3.02 11.83
CA VAL A 94 -9.96 -3.72 11.27
C VAL A 94 -9.49 -4.45 10.03
N VAL A 95 -9.47 -5.78 10.09
CA VAL A 95 -9.08 -6.66 8.98
C VAL A 95 -10.35 -7.20 8.35
N THR A 96 -10.54 -6.96 7.07
CA THR A 96 -11.64 -7.50 6.27
C THR A 96 -11.07 -8.34 5.14
N VAL A 97 -11.51 -9.57 5.00
CA VAL A 97 -11.14 -10.47 3.91
C VAL A 97 -12.35 -10.65 3.00
N MET A 98 -12.17 -10.47 1.70
CA MET A 98 -13.20 -10.60 0.68
C MET A 98 -12.79 -11.62 -0.37
N ALA A 99 -13.74 -12.47 -0.75
CA ALA A 99 -13.61 -13.44 -1.83
C ALA A 99 -14.82 -13.34 -2.75
N ALA A 100 -14.61 -13.45 -4.06
CA ALA A 100 -15.69 -13.44 -5.03
C ALA A 100 -15.56 -14.59 -6.03
N ASN A 101 -16.70 -15.16 -6.43
CA ASN A 101 -16.81 -16.10 -7.53
C ASN A 101 -18.09 -15.82 -8.35
N GLN A 102 -18.43 -16.69 -9.30
CA GLN A 102 -19.65 -16.53 -10.12
C GLN A 102 -20.95 -16.59 -9.29
N GLY A 103 -20.93 -17.27 -8.14
CA GLY A 103 -22.05 -17.36 -7.21
C GLY A 103 -22.24 -16.15 -6.30
N GLY A 104 -21.27 -15.22 -6.26
CA GLY A 104 -21.36 -14.00 -5.48
C GLY A 104 -20.11 -13.64 -4.70
N THR A 105 -20.24 -12.67 -3.79
CA THR A 105 -19.14 -12.16 -2.93
C THR A 105 -19.42 -12.50 -1.50
N ALA A 106 -18.39 -12.92 -0.77
CA ALA A 106 -18.41 -13.13 0.68
C ALA A 106 -17.32 -12.30 1.35
N GLN A 107 -17.54 -11.98 2.62
CA GLN A 107 -16.53 -11.31 3.44
C GLN A 107 -16.56 -11.81 4.88
N ALA A 108 -15.40 -11.77 5.53
CA ALA A 108 -15.24 -11.94 6.95
C ALA A 108 -14.44 -10.76 7.53
N GLN A 109 -14.71 -10.40 8.77
CA GLN A 109 -14.06 -9.27 9.43
C GLN A 109 -13.65 -9.63 10.85
N VAL A 110 -12.49 -9.13 11.28
CA VAL A 110 -12.00 -9.21 12.65
C VAL A 110 -11.38 -7.87 13.05
N THR A 111 -11.48 -7.55 14.34
CA THR A 111 -10.79 -6.40 14.93
C THR A 111 -9.70 -6.90 15.86
N THR A 112 -8.49 -6.37 15.69
CA THR A 112 -7.35 -6.60 16.59
C THR A 112 -6.73 -5.25 16.96
N TYR A 113 -5.85 -5.26 17.96
CA TYR A 113 -5.19 -4.05 18.45
C TYR A 113 -3.68 -4.25 18.44
N ALA A 114 -2.93 -3.29 17.92
CA ALA A 114 -1.48 -3.32 17.93
C ALA A 114 -0.94 -2.37 19.00
N GLN A 115 -0.23 -2.93 19.99
CA GLN A 115 0.50 -2.17 21.01
C GLN A 115 1.88 -1.81 20.49
N ILE A 116 1.92 -0.98 19.45
CA ILE A 116 3.13 -0.48 18.81
C ILE A 116 3.11 1.05 18.82
N PRO A 117 4.26 1.72 18.92
CA PRO A 117 4.32 3.16 18.81
C PRO A 117 3.81 3.63 17.44
N PRO A 118 3.01 4.70 17.35
CA PRO A 118 2.70 5.33 16.07
C PRO A 118 3.97 5.86 15.41
N VAL A 119 3.97 5.95 14.08
CA VAL A 119 5.13 6.43 13.33
C VAL A 119 4.79 7.68 12.52
N PRO A 120 5.69 8.68 12.51
CA PRO A 120 5.49 9.89 11.72
C PRO A 120 5.53 9.69 10.22
N LEU A 121 6.21 8.63 9.72
CA LEU A 121 6.26 8.32 8.30
C LEU A 121 6.21 6.81 8.09
N LYS A 122 5.24 6.35 7.29
CA LYS A 122 5.04 4.97 6.89
C LYS A 122 4.72 4.92 5.40
N ALA A 123 5.46 4.11 4.66
CA ALA A 123 5.23 3.83 3.25
C ALA A 123 5.01 2.32 3.04
N VAL A 124 3.93 1.96 2.36
CA VAL A 124 3.61 0.56 2.03
C VAL A 124 3.44 0.47 0.52
N LEU A 125 4.30 -0.31 -0.13
CA LEU A 125 4.21 -0.61 -1.55
C LEU A 125 3.55 -1.96 -1.75
N THR A 126 2.61 -2.04 -2.68
CA THR A 126 2.00 -3.27 -3.20
C THR A 126 1.95 -3.23 -4.72
N SER A 127 1.69 -4.37 -5.36
CA SER A 127 1.41 -4.47 -6.78
C SER A 127 0.08 -5.18 -7.04
N ASP A 128 -0.49 -5.02 -8.23
CA ASP A 128 -1.73 -5.68 -8.63
C ASP A 128 -1.50 -6.98 -9.44
N THR A 129 -0.25 -7.30 -9.73
CA THR A 129 0.11 -8.45 -10.56
C THR A 129 0.97 -9.43 -9.77
N ASP A 130 0.58 -10.69 -9.81
CA ASP A 130 1.37 -11.78 -9.24
C ASP A 130 2.57 -12.13 -10.12
N GLY A 131 3.64 -12.63 -9.50
CA GLY A 131 4.82 -13.10 -10.23
C GLY A 131 5.72 -11.98 -10.79
N VAL A 132 5.57 -10.75 -10.31
CA VAL A 132 6.49 -9.63 -10.59
C VAL A 132 7.22 -9.24 -9.31
N TYR A 133 8.44 -8.74 -9.47
CA TYR A 133 9.18 -8.15 -8.36
C TYR A 133 9.02 -6.63 -8.44
N THR A 134 8.58 -6.03 -7.35
CA THR A 134 8.53 -4.57 -7.20
C THR A 134 9.42 -4.18 -6.04
N ASP A 135 10.41 -3.32 -6.29
CA ASP A 135 11.32 -2.85 -5.25
C ASP A 135 10.85 -1.51 -4.72
N LEU A 136 10.78 -1.38 -3.40
CA LEU A 136 10.57 -0.11 -2.74
C LEU A 136 11.92 0.53 -2.42
N HIS A 137 12.14 1.73 -2.94
CA HIS A 137 13.33 2.54 -2.70
C HIS A 137 12.94 3.80 -1.95
N ILE A 138 13.60 4.03 -0.80
CA ILE A 138 13.45 5.25 -0.03
C ILE A 138 14.80 5.95 0.03
N TYR A 139 14.84 7.21 -0.39
CA TYR A 139 15.99 8.07 -0.19
C TYR A 139 15.65 9.08 0.90
N GLU A 140 16.43 9.09 1.95
CA GLU A 140 16.22 9.92 3.12
C GLU A 140 17.14 11.14 3.09
N PRO A 141 16.66 12.32 3.53
CA PRO A 141 17.48 13.52 3.53
C PRO A 141 18.65 13.41 4.52
N THR A 142 19.79 13.90 4.10
CA THR A 142 20.95 14.20 4.94
C THR A 142 21.21 15.70 4.94
N LYS A 143 22.14 16.16 5.75
CA LYS A 143 22.55 17.58 5.78
C LYS A 143 23.13 18.07 4.45
N GLU A 144 23.64 17.15 3.64
CA GLU A 144 24.34 17.45 2.39
C GLU A 144 23.48 17.19 1.14
N SER A 145 22.26 16.65 1.30
CA SER A 145 21.43 16.24 0.19
C SER A 145 20.86 17.40 -0.64
N VAL A 146 20.80 18.61 -0.08
CA VAL A 146 20.42 19.84 -0.79
C VAL A 146 21.60 20.81 -0.77
N ASP A 147 21.99 21.31 -1.95
CA ASP A 147 23.09 22.25 -2.10
C ASP A 147 22.67 23.70 -1.80
N ALA A 148 23.64 24.62 -1.85
CA ALA A 148 23.41 26.06 -1.62
C ALA A 148 22.50 26.72 -2.69
N GLN A 149 22.31 26.08 -3.83
CA GLN A 149 21.43 26.50 -4.93
C GLN A 149 20.01 25.90 -4.80
N GLY A 150 19.75 25.13 -3.73
CA GLY A 150 18.46 24.48 -3.48
C GLY A 150 18.22 23.27 -4.38
N LYS A 151 19.26 22.64 -4.93
CA LYS A 151 19.16 21.41 -5.72
C LYS A 151 19.40 20.17 -4.86
N LEU A 152 18.58 19.16 -5.07
CA LEU A 152 18.71 17.86 -4.42
C LEU A 152 19.69 16.97 -5.19
N THR A 153 20.51 16.22 -4.46
CA THR A 153 21.49 15.26 -5.00
C THR A 153 21.26 13.90 -4.37
N LEU A 154 20.85 12.91 -5.17
CA LEU A 154 20.46 11.57 -4.67
C LEU A 154 21.62 10.80 -4.07
N GLU A 155 22.83 10.96 -4.61
CA GLU A 155 24.05 10.30 -4.17
C GLU A 155 24.47 10.73 -2.75
N LYS A 156 23.92 11.85 -2.26
CA LYS A 156 24.14 12.36 -0.90
C LYS A 156 23.00 12.02 0.07
N MET A 157 21.96 11.34 -0.39
CA MET A 157 20.87 10.85 0.45
C MET A 157 21.18 9.46 1.00
N ALA A 158 20.62 9.11 2.15
CA ALA A 158 20.68 7.75 2.66
C ALA A 158 19.64 6.90 1.91
N HIS A 159 20.08 5.81 1.29
CA HIS A 159 19.23 4.93 0.48
C HIS A 159 18.83 3.68 1.27
N VAL A 160 17.54 3.48 1.46
CA VAL A 160 16.95 2.31 2.14
C VAL A 160 16.14 1.51 1.12
N TYR A 161 16.43 0.22 1.04
CA TYR A 161 15.81 -0.74 0.12
C TYR A 161 16.08 -2.16 0.61
N TRP A 162 15.71 -3.18 -0.14
CA TRP A 162 15.83 -4.59 0.26
C TRP A 162 17.25 -5.03 0.66
N ALA A 163 18.30 -4.48 0.06
CA ALA A 163 19.69 -4.83 0.40
C ALA A 163 20.28 -3.96 1.53
N GLN A 164 19.65 -2.85 1.89
CA GLN A 164 20.01 -1.97 2.99
C GLN A 164 18.76 -1.57 3.75
N THR A 165 18.38 -2.40 4.70
CA THR A 165 17.09 -2.32 5.39
C THR A 165 17.05 -1.30 6.52
N GLU A 166 18.20 -0.77 6.94
CA GLU A 166 18.31 0.24 7.98
C GLU A 166 19.15 1.42 7.50
N SER A 167 18.76 2.62 7.90
CA SER A 167 19.50 3.83 7.56
C SER A 167 20.16 4.46 8.79
N PRO A 168 21.24 5.28 8.57
CA PRO A 168 21.84 6.07 9.63
C PRO A 168 20.89 7.10 10.27
N THR A 169 19.80 7.48 9.58
CA THR A 169 18.82 8.46 10.08
C THR A 169 17.71 7.81 10.90
N GLY A 170 17.58 6.46 10.85
CA GLY A 170 16.64 5.68 11.65
C GLY A 170 15.44 5.14 10.87
N GLY A 171 15.47 5.22 9.55
CA GLY A 171 14.50 4.52 8.69
C GLY A 171 14.71 3.01 8.71
N THR A 172 13.63 2.25 8.68
CA THR A 172 13.66 0.79 8.70
C THR A 172 12.75 0.24 7.63
N PHE A 173 13.29 -0.65 6.79
CA PHE A 173 12.56 -1.44 5.81
C PHE A 173 12.29 -2.83 6.39
N PHE A 174 11.04 -3.23 6.42
CA PHE A 174 10.62 -4.54 6.89
C PHE A 174 10.55 -5.50 5.71
N LEU A 175 11.51 -6.41 5.66
CA LEU A 175 11.41 -7.58 4.80
C LEU A 175 10.42 -8.55 5.43
N ASN A 176 9.60 -9.17 4.57
CA ASN A 176 8.75 -10.24 4.99
C ASN A 176 9.61 -11.46 5.38
N GLU A 177 9.39 -12.03 6.57
CA GLU A 177 10.12 -13.20 7.06
C GLU A 177 10.00 -14.44 6.15
N GLN A 178 9.03 -14.45 5.24
CA GLN A 178 8.79 -15.58 4.33
C GLN A 178 9.62 -15.52 3.04
N GLY A 179 10.73 -14.87 3.04
CA GLY A 179 11.58 -14.66 1.89
C GLY A 179 11.38 -13.26 1.32
N GLY A 180 12.48 -12.60 1.03
CA GLY A 180 12.49 -11.33 0.32
C GLY A 180 11.92 -11.49 -1.08
N ASP A 181 12.02 -10.46 -1.87
CA ASP A 181 11.55 -10.39 -3.25
C ASP A 181 11.99 -11.54 -4.13
N PHE A 182 13.16 -12.13 -3.84
CA PHE A 182 13.77 -13.16 -4.69
C PHE A 182 13.11 -14.52 -4.61
N ASP A 183 12.54 -14.90 -3.45
CA ASP A 183 12.02 -16.26 -3.28
C ASP A 183 10.53 -16.38 -3.62
N LYS A 184 9.76 -15.32 -3.46
CA LYS A 184 8.31 -15.31 -3.73
C LYS A 184 7.87 -13.99 -4.31
N PRO A 185 8.08 -13.74 -5.61
CA PRO A 185 7.54 -12.57 -6.27
C PRO A 185 6.03 -12.53 -6.13
N GLY A 186 5.46 -11.36 -6.00
CA GLY A 186 4.02 -11.23 -5.85
C GLY A 186 3.56 -9.84 -5.46
N TYR A 187 2.43 -9.79 -4.80
CA TYR A 187 1.71 -8.55 -4.52
C TYR A 187 2.34 -7.64 -3.46
N GLY A 188 3.41 -8.03 -2.80
CA GLY A 188 3.94 -7.37 -1.61
C GLY A 188 3.24 -7.84 -0.32
N PRO A 189 3.07 -7.02 0.71
CA PRO A 189 3.50 -5.63 0.84
C PRO A 189 4.98 -5.48 1.18
N TYR A 190 5.55 -4.33 0.82
CA TYR A 190 6.85 -3.85 1.27
C TYR A 190 6.61 -2.67 2.21
N LEU A 191 7.11 -2.76 3.43
CA LEU A 191 6.87 -1.76 4.48
C LEU A 191 8.16 -1.02 4.82
N TYR A 192 8.12 0.30 4.71
CA TYR A 192 9.11 1.19 5.30
C TYR A 192 8.46 2.05 6.39
N VAL A 193 9.17 2.26 7.50
CA VAL A 193 8.78 3.18 8.56
C VAL A 193 9.96 4.03 9.02
N HIS A 194 9.67 5.27 9.46
CA HIS A 194 10.62 6.13 10.14
C HIS A 194 10.02 6.68 11.43
N ARG A 195 10.66 6.41 12.57
CA ARG A 195 10.15 6.79 13.89
C ARG A 195 10.40 8.25 14.27
N ALA A 196 11.43 8.85 13.69
CA ALA A 196 11.81 10.24 13.92
C ALA A 196 12.42 10.83 12.64
N PRO A 197 11.62 11.03 11.55
CA PRO A 197 12.14 11.45 10.26
C PRO A 197 12.84 12.82 10.38
N PRO A 198 14.06 12.96 9.85
CA PRO A 198 14.73 14.24 9.79
C PRO A 198 13.95 15.21 8.91
N GLN A 199 14.11 16.51 9.17
CA GLN A 199 13.59 17.54 8.28
C GLN A 199 14.28 17.46 6.91
N GLY A 200 13.51 17.68 5.85
CA GLY A 200 13.99 17.64 4.48
C GLY A 200 13.14 16.76 3.58
N VAL A 201 13.60 16.58 2.36
CA VAL A 201 12.83 15.91 1.32
C VAL A 201 13.24 14.44 1.19
N PHE A 202 12.28 13.56 1.43
CA PHE A 202 12.36 12.13 1.14
C PHE A 202 11.91 11.89 -0.30
N LEU A 203 12.58 10.97 -0.98
CA LEU A 203 12.11 10.40 -2.23
C LEU A 203 11.61 8.97 -1.96
N ILE A 204 10.40 8.68 -2.42
CA ILE A 204 9.81 7.34 -2.44
C ILE A 204 9.68 6.91 -3.89
N ALA A 205 10.34 5.83 -4.26
CA ALA A 205 10.38 5.34 -5.63
C ALA A 205 10.19 3.83 -5.69
N THR A 206 9.91 3.34 -6.87
CA THR A 206 9.81 1.90 -7.17
C THR A 206 10.40 1.62 -8.53
N ASN A 207 10.91 0.42 -8.71
CA ASN A 207 11.11 -0.21 -10.00
C ASN A 207 10.40 -1.57 -10.01
N TYR A 208 10.43 -2.28 -11.12
CA TYR A 208 9.93 -3.64 -11.16
C TYR A 208 10.75 -4.49 -12.13
N TRP A 209 10.71 -5.77 -11.89
CA TRP A 209 11.30 -6.77 -12.75
C TRP A 209 10.23 -7.81 -13.09
N PRO A 210 9.99 -8.08 -14.38
CA PRO A 210 9.02 -9.08 -14.79
C PRO A 210 9.51 -10.48 -14.41
N SER A 211 8.57 -11.37 -14.18
CA SER A 211 8.84 -12.81 -14.03
C SER A 211 7.94 -13.57 -15.01
N GLY A 212 8.53 -14.49 -15.75
CA GLY A 212 7.82 -15.25 -16.76
C GLY A 212 7.24 -14.38 -17.88
N ASP A 213 5.93 -14.50 -18.11
CA ASP A 213 5.17 -13.78 -19.15
C ASP A 213 4.59 -12.43 -18.68
N LYS A 214 4.88 -12.01 -17.46
CA LYS A 214 4.34 -10.77 -16.90
C LYS A 214 5.10 -9.55 -17.40
N ALA A 215 4.46 -8.77 -18.26
CA ALA A 215 5.08 -7.65 -18.95
C ALA A 215 4.93 -6.30 -18.23
N HIS A 216 3.98 -6.18 -17.31
CA HIS A 216 3.69 -4.92 -16.60
C HIS A 216 2.91 -5.18 -15.31
N THR A 217 2.92 -4.19 -14.42
CA THR A 217 2.11 -4.17 -13.18
C THR A 217 1.72 -2.75 -12.84
N VAL A 218 0.82 -2.58 -11.88
CA VAL A 218 0.53 -1.30 -11.24
C VAL A 218 1.09 -1.33 -9.82
N GLY A 219 2.08 -0.49 -9.56
CA GLY A 219 2.56 -0.24 -8.22
C GLY A 219 1.58 0.66 -7.46
N MET A 220 1.28 0.32 -6.20
CA MET A 220 0.38 1.05 -5.32
C MET A 220 1.12 1.40 -4.03
N LEU A 221 1.33 2.71 -3.80
CA LEU A 221 1.90 3.23 -2.56
C LEU A 221 0.77 3.71 -1.65
N ASN A 222 0.70 3.19 -0.43
CA ASN A 222 -0.06 3.76 0.67
C ASN A 222 0.92 4.48 1.61
N LEU A 223 0.87 5.81 1.60
CA LEU A 223 1.67 6.68 2.45
C LEU A 223 0.84 7.16 3.62
N THR A 224 1.35 6.99 4.84
CA THR A 224 0.77 7.55 6.07
C THR A 224 1.79 8.43 6.75
N LEU A 225 1.42 9.68 7.00
CA LEU A 225 2.20 10.64 7.78
C LEU A 225 1.51 10.89 9.10
N PHE A 226 2.29 10.96 10.20
CA PHE A 226 1.83 11.25 11.55
C PHE A 226 0.72 10.33 12.05
N GLU A 227 0.92 9.01 11.86
CA GLU A 227 -0.01 7.94 12.23
C GLU A 227 -0.63 8.16 13.62
N GLY A 228 -1.97 8.08 13.71
CA GLY A 228 -2.71 8.13 14.96
C GLY A 228 -2.76 9.51 15.63
N THR A 229 -2.35 10.58 14.95
CA THR A 229 -2.42 11.96 15.46
C THR A 229 -3.53 12.76 14.75
N PRO A 230 -3.96 13.92 15.27
CA PRO A 230 -4.86 14.82 14.56
C PRO A 230 -4.29 15.36 13.23
N GLN A 231 -2.98 15.27 13.02
CA GLN A 231 -2.29 15.69 11.81
C GLN A 231 -2.08 14.52 10.82
N GLU A 232 -2.68 13.36 11.07
CA GLU A 232 -2.54 12.21 10.17
C GLU A 232 -2.95 12.55 8.75
N VAL A 233 -2.05 12.30 7.80
CA VAL A 233 -2.30 12.42 6.36
C VAL A 233 -2.13 11.04 5.73
N ARG A 234 -3.10 10.63 4.92
CA ARG A 234 -3.01 9.42 4.09
C ARG A 234 -3.04 9.80 2.61
N ARG A 235 -2.14 9.22 1.85
CA ARG A 235 -2.08 9.40 0.40
C ARG A 235 -1.91 8.04 -0.27
N ALA A 236 -2.80 7.69 -1.19
CA ALA A 236 -2.65 6.54 -2.07
C ALA A 236 -2.18 7.01 -3.44
N VAL A 237 -1.12 6.40 -3.96
CA VAL A 237 -0.56 6.69 -5.29
C VAL A 237 -0.55 5.40 -6.10
N ARG A 238 -1.04 5.45 -7.32
CA ARG A 238 -1.00 4.33 -8.27
C ARG A 238 -0.20 4.72 -9.49
N ILE A 239 0.71 3.87 -9.91
CA ILE A 239 1.57 4.11 -11.06
C ILE A 239 1.71 2.85 -11.92
N PRO A 240 1.45 2.91 -13.22
CA PRO A 240 1.75 1.80 -14.12
C PRO A 240 3.27 1.65 -14.28
N LEU A 241 3.74 0.42 -14.17
CA LEU A 241 5.12 0.00 -14.34
C LEU A 241 5.19 -0.90 -15.59
N ALA A 242 5.73 -0.38 -16.69
CA ALA A 242 5.74 -1.05 -17.98
C ALA A 242 7.16 -1.26 -18.53
N THR A 243 8.17 -0.60 -17.99
CA THR A 243 9.56 -0.72 -18.42
C THR A 243 10.39 -1.34 -17.30
N PRO A 244 10.89 -2.58 -17.44
CA PRO A 244 11.68 -3.26 -16.42
C PRO A 244 12.92 -2.46 -16.01
N GLY A 245 13.28 -2.51 -14.74
CA GLY A 245 14.45 -1.83 -14.18
C GLY A 245 14.37 -0.30 -14.11
N THR A 246 13.37 0.30 -14.78
CA THR A 246 13.18 1.76 -14.74
C THR A 246 12.65 2.19 -13.38
N THR A 247 13.35 3.11 -12.72
CA THR A 247 12.92 3.66 -11.43
C THR A 247 11.87 4.75 -11.64
N ARG A 248 10.72 4.57 -11.01
CA ARG A 248 9.61 5.54 -11.05
C ARG A 248 9.42 6.18 -9.69
N VAL A 249 9.39 7.49 -9.66
CA VAL A 249 9.09 8.25 -8.45
C VAL A 249 7.60 8.13 -8.15
N LEU A 250 7.28 7.64 -6.95
CA LEU A 250 5.92 7.52 -6.42
C LEU A 250 5.49 8.80 -5.71
N ALA A 251 6.37 9.33 -4.86
CA ALA A 251 6.11 10.54 -4.11
C ALA A 251 7.41 11.18 -3.60
N TRP A 252 7.36 12.48 -3.43
CA TRP A 252 8.28 13.25 -2.63
C TRP A 252 7.58 13.65 -1.33
N VAL A 253 8.26 13.53 -0.19
CA VAL A 253 7.72 13.93 1.11
C VAL A 253 8.67 14.94 1.74
N ASN A 254 8.24 16.18 1.92
CA ASN A 254 9.01 17.20 2.61
C ASN A 254 8.59 17.28 4.07
N VAL A 255 9.42 16.80 4.96
CA VAL A 255 9.23 16.88 6.41
C VAL A 255 9.69 18.25 6.89
N LEU A 256 8.73 19.08 7.32
CA LEU A 256 8.94 20.49 7.69
C LEU A 256 9.16 20.67 9.21
N GLY A 257 8.97 19.60 9.97
CA GLY A 257 9.08 19.59 11.43
C GLY A 257 8.03 18.72 12.09
N PRO A 258 7.96 18.69 13.42
CA PRO A 258 7.00 17.88 14.15
C PRO A 258 5.56 18.14 13.70
N GLY A 259 4.85 17.09 13.31
CA GLY A 259 3.45 17.15 12.86
C GLY A 259 3.22 17.93 11.54
N ARG A 260 4.28 18.30 10.80
CA ARG A 260 4.18 19.05 9.56
C ARG A 260 5.00 18.41 8.44
N ALA A 261 4.33 18.02 7.39
CA ALA A 261 4.95 17.55 6.14
C ALA A 261 4.06 17.91 4.96
N ALA A 262 4.65 17.93 3.77
CA ALA A 262 3.94 18.09 2.53
C ALA A 262 4.32 16.94 1.58
N VAL A 263 3.38 16.56 0.71
CA VAL A 263 3.55 15.48 -0.28
C VAL A 263 3.41 16.07 -1.67
N TYR A 264 4.31 15.69 -2.56
CA TYR A 264 4.24 15.99 -3.98
C TYR A 264 4.32 14.69 -4.79
N VAL A 265 3.32 14.43 -5.61
CA VAL A 265 3.24 13.27 -6.52
C VAL A 265 3.43 13.76 -7.95
N PRO A 266 4.56 13.44 -8.62
CA PRO A 266 4.82 13.87 -9.99
C PRO A 266 3.69 13.44 -10.94
N GLY A 267 3.25 14.37 -11.78
CA GLY A 267 2.17 14.13 -12.76
C GLY A 267 0.75 14.11 -12.18
N GLN A 268 0.58 14.22 -10.86
CA GLN A 268 -0.73 14.33 -10.20
C GLN A 268 -0.91 15.67 -9.49
N ASP A 269 0.15 16.18 -8.88
CA ASP A 269 0.13 17.43 -8.14
C ASP A 269 0.84 18.54 -8.95
N VAL A 270 0.53 19.78 -8.62
CA VAL A 270 1.26 20.94 -9.17
C VAL A 270 2.66 20.98 -8.58
N VAL A 271 3.67 21.25 -9.41
CA VAL A 271 5.06 21.37 -8.97
C VAL A 271 5.16 22.40 -7.84
N PRO A 272 5.66 22.01 -6.67
CA PRO A 272 5.67 22.90 -5.53
C PRO A 272 6.76 23.97 -5.65
N GLY A 273 6.46 25.18 -5.15
CA GLY A 273 7.45 26.24 -4.95
C GLY A 273 8.27 26.04 -3.66
N ALA A 274 9.03 27.07 -3.26
CA ALA A 274 9.77 27.03 -1.99
C ALA A 274 8.87 26.61 -0.80
N PRO A 275 9.36 25.80 0.14
CA PRO A 275 10.75 25.40 0.39
C PRO A 275 11.15 24.04 -0.23
N TRP A 276 10.66 23.71 -1.38
CA TRP A 276 11.03 22.47 -2.06
C TRP A 276 12.30 22.66 -2.93
N PRO A 277 13.11 21.60 -3.13
CA PRO A 277 14.19 21.61 -4.12
C PRO A 277 13.67 21.92 -5.51
N THR A 278 14.50 22.62 -6.31
CA THR A 278 14.09 23.15 -7.62
C THR A 278 14.15 22.14 -8.76
N ASN A 279 14.76 20.98 -8.53
CA ASN A 279 15.06 19.97 -9.57
C ASN A 279 14.33 18.62 -9.39
N LEU A 280 13.18 18.61 -8.70
CA LEU A 280 12.46 17.36 -8.41
C LEU A 280 12.02 16.62 -9.68
N ASP A 281 11.44 17.33 -10.65
CA ASP A 281 11.00 16.74 -11.92
C ASP A 281 12.17 16.34 -12.82
N GLU A 282 13.27 17.09 -12.79
CA GLU A 282 14.51 16.72 -13.48
C GLU A 282 15.04 15.38 -12.95
N LEU A 283 15.08 15.19 -11.62
CA LEU A 283 15.50 13.96 -10.99
C LEU A 283 14.53 12.80 -11.29
N ALA A 284 13.22 13.04 -11.24
CA ALA A 284 12.24 12.02 -11.58
C ALA A 284 12.39 11.55 -13.02
N ASN A 285 12.61 12.45 -13.96
CA ASN A 285 12.85 12.14 -15.36
C ASN A 285 14.19 11.43 -15.59
N LYS A 286 15.25 11.79 -14.85
CA LYS A 286 16.55 11.13 -14.90
C LYS A 286 16.46 9.68 -14.43
N LEU A 287 15.75 9.44 -13.32
CA LEU A 287 15.53 8.09 -12.79
C LEU A 287 14.72 7.22 -13.76
N ALA A 288 13.71 7.80 -14.39
CA ALA A 288 12.89 7.10 -15.36
C ALA A 288 13.65 6.68 -16.64
N LYS A 289 14.77 7.28 -16.95
CA LYS A 289 15.62 6.98 -18.12
C LYS A 289 16.74 5.98 -17.82
N LYS A 290 17.14 5.82 -16.55
CA LYS A 290 18.32 5.02 -16.15
C LYS A 290 18.17 3.51 -16.38
N GLY A 291 16.99 3.01 -16.69
CA GLY A 291 16.74 1.58 -16.98
C GLY A 291 16.75 1.24 -18.49
N SER A 292 17.12 2.17 -19.33
CA SER A 292 17.12 1.97 -20.80
C SER A 292 18.53 1.77 -21.42
N ASP A 293 19.57 1.62 -20.57
CA ASP A 293 20.94 1.32 -21.01
C ASP A 293 21.31 -0.14 -20.80
#